data_2dbf0daf70ca95242b3a988ac3847d00
#
_entry.id   2dbf0daf70ca95242b3a988ac3847d00
#
_cell.length_a   1.000
_cell.length_b   1.000
_cell.length_c   1.000
_cell.angle_alpha   90.00
_cell.angle_beta   90.00
_cell.angle_gamma   90.00
#
_symmetry.space_group_name_H-M   'P 1'
#
loop_
_entity.id
_entity.type
_entity.pdbx_description
1 polymer ?
#
loop_
_entity_poly.entity_id
_entity_poly.type
_entity_poly.pdbx_seq_one_letter_code
_entity_poly.pdbx_strand_id
1 'polypeptide(L)'
;MFIDSAKIYVRAGDGGNGAVSFRREKYVAAGGPDGGDGGKGGDIVLKTDNNLNTLSDLRYRRKFTAQNGENGKASKMYGKSAPDLIIKVPRGTLVKDPESGLVIKDMSDDEPYILCKGGKGGWGNRHFATPTRQCPRFARAGIPGEEKEVLLELKLIADVGLIGFPNVGKSTLLSVVSAARPKIADYHFTTLVPNLGVVGHDGEDSFVMADIPGLIEGAAKGAGLGHEFLRHIERCRLLVHIVDISGCEGRDPIEDFEKINAELAEFSETLASRPMIVAANKIDSISNEESAEKFRKYIAEKGLELYEMSAAIGEGTDALVNALSAKLKTLPPVTVYEPEYVPVVKVPETADDIKIERQGDVWFVEGDWLLRIMRSVNFSDEESLQYFQRVLRISGVIDKLLKAGVKDGDTVCIYDFEFDFLL
;
A
#
# COMPACT_ATOMS: atom_id res chain seq x y z
N MET A 1 6.87 -15.39 -10.80
CA MET A 1 6.08 -14.43 -11.61
C MET A 1 6.24 -13.08 -10.93
N PHE A 2 6.67 -12.07 -11.63
CA PHE A 2 6.77 -10.71 -11.10
C PHE A 2 5.40 -10.04 -11.17
N ILE A 3 4.97 -9.39 -10.11
CA ILE A 3 3.67 -8.73 -10.02
C ILE A 3 3.88 -7.35 -9.43
N ASP A 4 3.50 -6.34 -10.18
CA ASP A 4 3.65 -4.92 -9.88
C ASP A 4 2.40 -4.30 -9.26
N SER A 5 1.26 -4.96 -9.39
CA SER A 5 -0.01 -4.45 -8.90
C SER A 5 -0.84 -5.56 -8.23
N ALA A 6 -1.41 -5.26 -7.07
CA ALA A 6 -2.27 -6.18 -6.34
C ALA A 6 -3.40 -5.43 -5.62
N LYS A 7 -4.64 -5.82 -5.89
CA LYS A 7 -5.80 -5.34 -5.15
C LYS A 7 -6.03 -6.25 -3.94
N ILE A 8 -6.05 -5.66 -2.74
CA ILE A 8 -6.27 -6.38 -1.49
C ILE A 8 -7.43 -5.77 -0.71
N TYR A 9 -8.15 -6.63 -0.01
CA TYR A 9 -9.16 -6.26 0.98
C TYR A 9 -8.56 -6.45 2.38
N VAL A 10 -8.64 -5.42 3.20
CA VAL A 10 -8.10 -5.41 4.56
C VAL A 10 -9.21 -5.09 5.55
N ARG A 11 -9.27 -5.85 6.64
CA ARG A 11 -10.19 -5.62 7.75
C ARG A 11 -9.43 -5.69 9.06
N ALA A 12 -9.45 -4.60 9.81
CA ALA A 12 -8.92 -4.56 11.16
C ALA A 12 -9.81 -5.36 12.12
N GLY A 13 -9.26 -5.74 13.26
CA GLY A 13 -9.98 -6.51 14.27
C GLY A 13 -11.04 -5.67 14.98
N ASP A 14 -12.15 -6.29 15.31
CA ASP A 14 -13.19 -5.66 16.12
C ASP A 14 -12.77 -5.57 17.58
N GLY A 15 -13.22 -4.55 18.30
CA GLY A 15 -13.04 -4.47 19.74
C GLY A 15 -13.84 -5.54 20.47
N GLY A 16 -13.30 -6.08 21.55
CA GLY A 16 -14.01 -7.00 22.43
C GLY A 16 -15.14 -6.29 23.20
N ASN A 17 -16.19 -7.00 23.52
CA ASN A 17 -17.30 -6.45 24.30
C ASN A 17 -16.93 -6.29 25.78
N GLY A 18 -17.47 -5.28 26.43
CA GLY A 18 -17.45 -5.16 27.89
C GLY A 18 -18.26 -6.25 28.57
N ALA A 19 -17.85 -6.63 29.77
CA ALA A 19 -18.55 -7.65 30.54
C ALA A 19 -19.58 -7.05 31.51
N VAL A 20 -20.67 -7.79 31.71
CA VAL A 20 -21.60 -7.55 32.81
C VAL A 20 -21.38 -8.61 33.87
N SER A 21 -20.80 -8.21 35.01
CA SER A 21 -20.63 -9.10 36.14
C SER A 21 -20.73 -8.33 37.46
N PHE A 22 -21.01 -9.08 38.52
CA PHE A 22 -21.16 -8.56 39.87
C PHE A 22 -20.28 -9.36 40.82
N ARG A 23 -19.63 -8.66 41.76
CA ARG A 23 -18.80 -9.26 42.77
C ARG A 23 -19.61 -10.23 43.62
N ARG A 24 -19.11 -11.44 43.78
CA ARG A 24 -19.73 -12.47 44.66
C ARG A 24 -18.73 -12.91 45.70
N GLU A 25 -19.02 -12.62 46.92
CA GLU A 25 -18.18 -13.06 48.06
C GLU A 25 -19.06 -13.74 49.10
N LYS A 26 -18.43 -14.59 49.90
CA LYS A 26 -19.07 -15.24 51.03
C LYS A 26 -19.56 -14.15 52.02
N TYR A 27 -20.80 -14.17 52.39
CA TYR A 27 -21.48 -13.18 53.24
C TYR A 27 -21.76 -11.79 52.62
N VAL A 28 -21.57 -11.57 51.32
CA VAL A 28 -21.98 -10.35 50.65
C VAL A 28 -23.16 -10.67 49.72
N ALA A 29 -24.35 -10.28 50.11
CA ALA A 29 -25.59 -10.61 49.40
C ALA A 29 -25.70 -9.87 48.03
N ALA A 30 -25.16 -8.67 47.93
CA ALA A 30 -25.14 -7.86 46.71
C ALA A 30 -23.77 -7.15 46.58
N GLY A 31 -22.90 -7.71 45.74
CA GLY A 31 -21.64 -7.05 45.38
C GLY A 31 -21.84 -6.02 44.28
N GLY A 32 -21.02 -4.99 44.24
CA GLY A 32 -21.06 -3.99 43.19
C GLY A 32 -20.67 -4.56 41.82
N PRO A 33 -20.85 -3.78 40.73
CA PRO A 33 -20.46 -4.17 39.38
C PRO A 33 -18.97 -4.35 39.26
N ASP A 34 -18.53 -5.45 38.68
CA ASP A 34 -17.12 -5.82 38.54
C ASP A 34 -16.76 -6.32 37.12
N GLY A 35 -17.61 -6.02 36.12
CA GLY A 35 -17.33 -6.34 34.74
C GLY A 35 -16.12 -5.56 34.20
N GLY A 36 -15.20 -6.29 33.57
CA GLY A 36 -14.04 -5.74 32.90
C GLY A 36 -14.34 -5.24 31.49
N ASP A 37 -13.45 -4.42 30.97
CA ASP A 37 -13.58 -3.86 29.61
C ASP A 37 -13.07 -4.86 28.57
N GLY A 38 -13.60 -4.79 27.35
CA GLY A 38 -13.08 -5.53 26.19
C GLY A 38 -11.70 -5.03 25.74
N GLY A 39 -10.93 -5.90 25.10
CA GLY A 39 -9.64 -5.56 24.50
C GLY A 39 -9.80 -4.83 23.17
N LYS A 40 -8.78 -4.09 22.75
CA LYS A 40 -8.71 -3.47 21.42
C LYS A 40 -8.51 -4.56 20.35
N GLY A 41 -9.15 -4.43 19.19
CA GLY A 41 -8.85 -5.22 17.98
C GLY A 41 -7.49 -4.85 17.39
N GLY A 42 -6.86 -5.78 16.66
CA GLY A 42 -5.57 -5.55 16.01
C GLY A 42 -5.68 -4.57 14.85
N ASP A 43 -4.69 -3.70 14.70
CA ASP A 43 -4.56 -2.82 13.55
C ASP A 43 -4.04 -3.60 12.33
N ILE A 44 -4.26 -3.07 11.12
CA ILE A 44 -3.57 -3.52 9.89
C ILE A 44 -2.46 -2.51 9.61
N VAL A 45 -1.23 -3.01 9.61
CA VAL A 45 -0.03 -2.19 9.45
C VAL A 45 0.72 -2.64 8.19
N LEU A 46 0.99 -1.72 7.29
CA LEU A 46 1.92 -1.92 6.18
C LEU A 46 3.34 -1.63 6.66
N LYS A 47 4.27 -2.49 6.32
CA LYS A 47 5.69 -2.31 6.61
C LYS A 47 6.51 -2.66 5.39
N THR A 48 7.50 -1.81 5.06
CA THR A 48 8.47 -2.09 4.00
C THR A 48 9.38 -3.25 4.38
N ASP A 49 9.72 -4.08 3.39
CA ASP A 49 10.72 -5.14 3.52
C ASP A 49 11.63 -5.09 2.29
N ASN A 50 12.90 -4.74 2.51
CA ASN A 50 13.90 -4.58 1.44
C ASN A 50 14.23 -5.91 0.72
N ASN A 51 13.86 -7.04 1.30
CA ASN A 51 14.04 -8.36 0.67
C ASN A 51 12.92 -8.71 -0.30
N LEU A 52 11.84 -7.91 -0.35
CA LEU A 52 10.73 -8.11 -1.27
C LEU A 52 10.88 -7.19 -2.48
N ASN A 53 10.84 -7.78 -3.67
CA ASN A 53 10.94 -7.05 -4.94
C ASN A 53 9.66 -7.17 -5.79
N THR A 54 8.62 -7.83 -5.28
CA THR A 54 7.38 -8.10 -6.02
C THR A 54 6.19 -8.24 -5.07
N LEU A 55 4.99 -7.94 -5.58
CA LEU A 55 3.72 -8.11 -4.86
C LEU A 55 3.11 -9.52 -5.05
N SER A 56 3.90 -10.51 -5.49
CA SER A 56 3.41 -11.86 -5.83
C SER A 56 2.60 -12.51 -4.71
N ASP A 57 3.05 -12.40 -3.47
CA ASP A 57 2.39 -13.01 -2.32
C ASP A 57 1.01 -12.40 -2.05
N LEU A 58 0.87 -11.10 -2.32
CA LEU A 58 -0.37 -10.35 -2.12
C LEU A 58 -1.40 -10.60 -3.23
N ARG A 59 -0.98 -11.07 -4.40
CA ARG A 59 -1.89 -11.52 -5.46
C ARG A 59 -2.61 -12.81 -5.10
N TYR A 60 -1.93 -13.73 -4.44
CA TYR A 60 -2.52 -15.01 -4.02
C TYR A 60 -3.37 -14.84 -2.76
N ARG A 61 -2.88 -14.09 -1.80
CA ARG A 61 -3.61 -13.76 -0.58
C ARG A 61 -4.17 -12.35 -0.67
N ARG A 62 -5.45 -12.25 -1.06
CA ARG A 62 -6.13 -10.94 -1.26
C ARG A 62 -6.89 -10.43 -0.06
N LYS A 63 -7.16 -11.28 0.94
CA LYS A 63 -7.90 -10.90 2.15
C LYS A 63 -7.01 -10.99 3.38
N PHE A 64 -6.95 -9.90 4.11
CA PHE A 64 -6.21 -9.78 5.35
C PHE A 64 -7.16 -9.32 6.44
N THR A 65 -7.34 -10.16 7.46
CA THR A 65 -8.20 -9.85 8.61
C THR A 65 -7.37 -9.97 9.88
N ALA A 66 -7.29 -8.89 10.66
CA ALA A 66 -6.64 -8.90 11.96
C ALA A 66 -7.55 -9.57 13.00
N GLN A 67 -6.97 -9.97 14.12
CA GLN A 67 -7.69 -10.62 15.20
C GLN A 67 -8.54 -9.61 15.98
N ASN A 68 -9.68 -10.07 16.47
CA ASN A 68 -10.55 -9.28 17.35
C ASN A 68 -9.99 -9.22 18.76
N GLY A 69 -10.28 -8.17 19.49
CA GLY A 69 -10.00 -8.07 20.91
C GLY A 69 -10.85 -9.07 21.71
N GLU A 70 -10.29 -9.59 22.81
CA GLU A 70 -11.03 -10.46 23.71
C GLU A 70 -12.12 -9.67 24.46
N ASN A 71 -13.23 -10.32 24.75
CA ASN A 71 -14.26 -9.74 25.61
C ASN A 71 -13.75 -9.57 27.03
N GLY A 72 -14.26 -8.56 27.73
CA GLY A 72 -14.05 -8.39 29.16
C GLY A 72 -14.56 -9.59 29.97
N LYS A 73 -14.03 -9.78 31.16
CA LYS A 73 -14.38 -10.88 32.07
C LYS A 73 -14.82 -10.34 33.41
N ALA A 74 -15.30 -11.23 34.28
CA ALA A 74 -15.62 -10.91 35.67
C ALA A 74 -14.39 -10.46 36.47
N SER A 75 -14.60 -9.97 37.68
CA SER A 75 -13.54 -9.57 38.62
C SER A 75 -12.62 -8.45 38.05
N LYS A 76 -13.22 -7.53 37.29
CA LYS A 76 -12.54 -6.40 36.64
C LYS A 76 -11.43 -6.81 35.65
N MET A 77 -11.41 -8.05 35.19
CA MET A 77 -10.41 -8.51 34.23
C MET A 77 -10.70 -7.97 32.84
N TYR A 78 -9.74 -7.25 32.30
CA TYR A 78 -9.81 -6.73 30.94
C TYR A 78 -9.64 -7.84 29.90
N GLY A 79 -10.34 -7.73 28.78
CA GLY A 79 -10.05 -8.53 27.62
C GLY A 79 -8.66 -8.20 27.06
N LYS A 80 -7.94 -9.20 26.56
CA LYS A 80 -6.61 -8.99 25.95
C LYS A 80 -6.80 -8.27 24.60
N SER A 81 -5.97 -7.25 24.36
CA SER A 81 -5.87 -6.61 23.04
C SER A 81 -5.24 -7.57 22.04
N ALA A 82 -5.76 -7.56 20.81
CA ALA A 82 -5.22 -8.36 19.72
C ALA A 82 -3.89 -7.78 19.21
N PRO A 83 -2.96 -8.62 18.74
CA PRO A 83 -1.76 -8.14 18.06
C PRO A 83 -2.10 -7.52 16.71
N ASP A 84 -1.29 -6.57 16.27
CA ASP A 84 -1.42 -5.96 14.96
C ASP A 84 -1.04 -6.97 13.86
N LEU A 85 -1.72 -6.89 12.72
CA LEU A 85 -1.39 -7.69 11.54
C LEU A 85 -0.48 -6.86 10.63
N ILE A 86 0.78 -7.29 10.54
CA ILE A 86 1.78 -6.65 9.70
C ILE A 86 1.74 -7.29 8.31
N ILE A 87 1.49 -6.47 7.29
CA ILE A 87 1.58 -6.85 5.87
C ILE A 87 2.87 -6.23 5.34
N LYS A 88 3.78 -7.10 4.90
CA LYS A 88 5.04 -6.68 4.31
C LYS A 88 4.86 -6.34 2.83
N VAL A 89 5.42 -5.21 2.43
CA VAL A 89 5.39 -4.71 1.05
C VAL A 89 6.80 -4.33 0.61
N PRO A 90 7.13 -4.44 -0.69
CA PRO A 90 8.39 -3.92 -1.22
C PRO A 90 8.52 -2.42 -0.97
N ARG A 91 9.75 -1.94 -0.81
CA ARG A 91 10.01 -0.50 -0.77
C ARG A 91 9.59 0.17 -2.07
N GLY A 92 8.97 1.36 -1.99
CA GLY A 92 8.43 2.06 -3.15
C GLY A 92 7.07 1.55 -3.64
N THR A 93 6.32 0.85 -2.77
CA THR A 93 4.93 0.49 -3.05
C THR A 93 4.03 1.70 -2.83
N LEU A 94 3.23 2.06 -3.83
CA LEU A 94 2.16 3.04 -3.72
C LEU A 94 0.89 2.34 -3.24
N VAL A 95 0.30 2.91 -2.21
CA VAL A 95 -1.03 2.50 -1.72
C VAL A 95 -2.04 3.47 -2.31
N LYS A 96 -2.96 2.98 -3.13
CA LYS A 96 -3.97 3.79 -3.82
C LYS A 96 -5.36 3.36 -3.42
N ASP A 97 -6.27 4.31 -3.47
CA ASP A 97 -7.70 4.03 -3.40
C ASP A 97 -8.16 3.43 -4.76
N PRO A 98 -8.84 2.26 -4.76
CA PRO A 98 -9.19 1.58 -6.01
C PRO A 98 -10.28 2.29 -6.82
N GLU A 99 -11.07 3.19 -6.20
CA GLU A 99 -12.16 3.91 -6.87
C GLU A 99 -11.69 5.24 -7.46
N SER A 100 -10.96 6.03 -6.68
CA SER A 100 -10.48 7.35 -7.12
C SER A 100 -9.12 7.30 -7.81
N GLY A 101 -8.34 6.23 -7.61
CA GLY A 101 -6.96 6.11 -8.10
C GLY A 101 -5.95 6.99 -7.35
N LEU A 102 -6.39 7.78 -6.35
CA LEU A 102 -5.54 8.70 -5.60
C LEU A 102 -4.56 7.97 -4.67
N VAL A 103 -3.39 8.53 -4.50
CA VAL A 103 -2.35 7.98 -3.63
C VAL A 103 -2.71 8.24 -2.17
N ILE A 104 -2.88 7.16 -1.40
CA ILE A 104 -3.12 7.20 0.05
C ILE A 104 -1.79 7.35 0.79
N LYS A 105 -0.79 6.56 0.43
CA LYS A 105 0.55 6.59 1.04
C LYS A 105 1.58 6.03 0.07
N ASP A 106 2.74 6.64 0.04
CA ASP A 106 3.94 6.14 -0.62
C ASP A 106 4.82 5.44 0.44
N MET A 107 5.08 4.15 0.25
CA MET A 107 5.90 3.32 1.13
C MET A 107 7.38 3.37 0.69
N SER A 108 7.93 4.56 0.58
CA SER A 108 9.34 4.79 0.21
C SER A 108 10.28 4.80 1.42
N ASP A 109 9.75 5.03 2.61
CA ASP A 109 10.45 5.01 3.89
C ASP A 109 10.23 3.67 4.62
N ASP A 110 10.98 3.46 5.71
CA ASP A 110 10.86 2.25 6.55
C ASP A 110 9.84 2.45 7.69
N GLU A 111 9.12 3.58 7.70
CA GLU A 111 8.11 3.85 8.72
C GLU A 111 6.87 2.97 8.52
N PRO A 112 6.42 2.26 9.56
CA PRO A 112 5.20 1.46 9.47
C PRO A 112 3.98 2.39 9.31
N TYR A 113 3.10 2.05 8.37
CA TYR A 113 1.87 2.80 8.11
C TYR A 113 0.63 2.02 8.56
N ILE A 114 -0.18 2.63 9.43
CA ILE A 114 -1.45 2.03 9.87
C ILE A 114 -2.50 2.28 8.77
N LEU A 115 -2.83 1.22 8.03
CA LEU A 115 -3.78 1.26 6.94
C LEU A 115 -5.24 1.23 7.44
N CYS A 116 -5.54 0.37 8.43
CA CYS A 116 -6.85 0.28 9.07
C CYS A 116 -6.68 0.15 10.59
N LYS A 117 -7.46 0.91 11.34
CA LYS A 117 -7.43 0.92 12.80
C LYS A 117 -8.38 -0.13 13.37
N GLY A 118 -7.89 -0.90 14.33
CA GLY A 118 -8.70 -1.84 15.11
C GLY A 118 -9.71 -1.12 16.00
N GLY A 119 -10.85 -1.77 16.18
CA GLY A 119 -11.95 -1.28 17.01
C GLY A 119 -11.54 -1.17 18.48
N LYS A 120 -12.05 -0.17 19.17
CA LYS A 120 -11.85 -0.01 20.63
C LYS A 120 -12.72 -1.00 21.36
N GLY A 121 -12.20 -1.57 22.45
CA GLY A 121 -12.98 -2.42 23.35
C GLY A 121 -14.12 -1.65 24.04
N GLY A 122 -15.20 -2.35 24.30
CA GLY A 122 -16.37 -1.84 25.00
C GLY A 122 -16.13 -1.76 26.52
N TRP A 123 -16.79 -0.85 27.18
CA TRP A 123 -16.68 -0.67 28.63
C TRP A 123 -17.54 -1.71 29.37
N GLY A 124 -16.99 -2.29 30.44
CA GLY A 124 -17.70 -3.14 31.36
C GLY A 124 -18.71 -2.37 32.22
N ASN A 125 -19.65 -3.10 32.85
CA ASN A 125 -20.75 -2.50 33.61
C ASN A 125 -20.27 -1.62 34.79
N ARG A 126 -19.07 -1.82 35.31
CA ARG A 126 -18.48 -0.99 36.40
C ARG A 126 -18.40 0.50 36.06
N HIS A 127 -18.23 0.88 34.78
CA HIS A 127 -18.14 2.28 34.35
C HIS A 127 -19.48 3.01 34.37
N PHE A 128 -20.58 2.25 34.45
CA PHE A 128 -21.95 2.78 34.42
C PHE A 128 -22.59 2.84 35.82
N ALA A 129 -21.83 2.50 36.86
CA ALA A 129 -22.27 2.64 38.23
C ALA A 129 -22.32 4.12 38.63
N THR A 130 -23.47 4.54 39.14
CA THR A 130 -23.68 5.89 39.68
C THR A 130 -24.27 5.78 41.09
N PRO A 131 -24.27 6.85 41.91
CA PRO A 131 -24.88 6.82 43.23
C PRO A 131 -26.35 6.40 43.22
N THR A 132 -27.09 6.73 42.15
CA THR A 132 -28.50 6.36 41.97
C THR A 132 -28.70 5.01 41.31
N ARG A 133 -27.68 4.51 40.55
CA ARG A 133 -27.72 3.21 39.87
C ARG A 133 -26.47 2.42 40.24
N GLN A 134 -26.53 1.72 41.36
CA GLN A 134 -25.38 1.00 41.91
C GLN A 134 -25.11 -0.35 41.23
N CYS A 135 -26.08 -0.94 40.54
CA CYS A 135 -26.02 -2.27 39.92
C CYS A 135 -26.43 -2.22 38.44
N PRO A 136 -25.65 -1.54 37.54
CA PRO A 136 -25.98 -1.53 36.12
C PRO A 136 -25.80 -2.94 35.51
N ARG A 137 -26.81 -3.43 34.80
CA ARG A 137 -26.82 -4.75 34.16
C ARG A 137 -26.47 -4.71 32.67
N PHE A 138 -25.93 -3.65 32.21
CA PHE A 138 -25.48 -3.50 30.82
C PHE A 138 -23.99 -3.14 30.74
N ALA A 139 -23.38 -3.48 29.61
CA ALA A 139 -22.02 -3.12 29.23
C ALA A 139 -22.02 -2.62 27.79
N ARG A 140 -20.99 -1.92 27.41
CA ARG A 140 -20.85 -1.40 26.05
C ARG A 140 -20.24 -2.47 25.14
N ALA A 141 -20.80 -2.61 23.93
CA ALA A 141 -20.20 -3.44 22.90
C ALA A 141 -18.86 -2.82 22.41
N GLY A 142 -17.97 -3.67 21.93
CA GLY A 142 -16.78 -3.22 21.22
C GLY A 142 -17.14 -2.56 19.90
N ILE A 143 -16.30 -1.61 19.47
CA ILE A 143 -16.48 -0.93 18.20
C ILE A 143 -15.92 -1.82 17.09
N PRO A 144 -16.59 -1.93 15.92
CA PRO A 144 -16.03 -2.65 14.77
C PRO A 144 -14.73 -2.01 14.29
N GLY A 145 -13.81 -2.83 13.79
CA GLY A 145 -12.60 -2.37 13.12
C GLY A 145 -12.89 -1.74 11.77
N GLU A 146 -11.96 -0.92 11.29
CA GLU A 146 -12.02 -0.34 9.94
C GLU A 146 -11.80 -1.41 8.88
N GLU A 147 -12.46 -1.25 7.74
CA GLU A 147 -12.24 -2.09 6.56
C GLU A 147 -12.08 -1.23 5.32
N LYS A 148 -11.18 -1.65 4.41
CA LYS A 148 -10.89 -0.94 3.16
C LYS A 148 -10.47 -1.92 2.08
N GLU A 149 -10.78 -1.57 0.84
CA GLU A 149 -10.09 -2.10 -0.33
C GLU A 149 -8.99 -1.13 -0.75
N VAL A 150 -7.82 -1.64 -1.07
CA VAL A 150 -6.71 -0.83 -1.56
C VAL A 150 -6.03 -1.50 -2.74
N LEU A 151 -5.53 -0.67 -3.65
CA LEU A 151 -4.68 -1.08 -4.75
C LEU A 151 -3.23 -0.77 -4.36
N LEU A 152 -2.42 -1.82 -4.30
CA LEU A 152 -0.98 -1.71 -4.13
C LEU A 152 -0.31 -1.73 -5.49
N GLU A 153 0.58 -0.80 -5.77
CA GLU A 153 1.27 -0.66 -7.05
C GLU A 153 2.74 -0.36 -6.81
N LEU A 154 3.63 -1.11 -7.45
CA LEU A 154 5.06 -0.83 -7.37
C LEU A 154 5.40 0.40 -8.20
N LYS A 155 6.06 1.36 -7.55
CA LYS A 155 6.54 2.59 -8.17
C LYS A 155 7.75 2.37 -9.07
N LEU A 156 8.64 1.47 -8.66
CA LEU A 156 9.85 1.10 -9.36
C LEU A 156 9.68 -0.26 -10.01
N ILE A 157 10.07 -0.34 -11.28
CA ILE A 157 10.22 -1.61 -11.96
C ILE A 157 11.64 -2.12 -11.79
N ALA A 158 12.61 -1.22 -11.84
CA ALA A 158 14.02 -1.52 -11.65
C ALA A 158 14.79 -0.29 -11.14
N ASP A 159 15.87 -0.54 -10.40
CA ASP A 159 16.83 0.50 -10.00
C ASP A 159 17.70 0.92 -11.18
N VAL A 160 18.07 -0.05 -12.03
CA VAL A 160 18.96 0.11 -13.18
C VAL A 160 18.25 -0.33 -14.46
N GLY A 161 18.19 0.53 -15.46
CA GLY A 161 17.70 0.21 -16.79
C GLY A 161 18.85 -0.03 -17.78
N LEU A 162 18.83 -1.18 -18.49
CA LEU A 162 19.77 -1.46 -19.57
C LEU A 162 19.22 -0.92 -20.89
N ILE A 163 19.98 -0.08 -21.54
CA ILE A 163 19.67 0.50 -22.84
C ILE A 163 20.78 0.18 -23.85
N GLY A 164 20.46 0.19 -25.12
CA GLY A 164 21.39 -0.10 -26.20
C GLY A 164 20.74 -0.82 -27.37
N PHE A 165 21.43 -0.89 -28.50
CA PHE A 165 20.95 -1.58 -29.71
C PHE A 165 20.64 -3.07 -29.47
N PRO A 166 19.87 -3.74 -30.37
CA PRO A 166 19.77 -5.20 -30.33
C PRO A 166 21.15 -5.84 -30.47
N ASN A 167 21.28 -7.04 -29.92
CA ASN A 167 22.48 -7.87 -29.99
C ASN A 167 23.75 -7.29 -29.35
N VAL A 168 23.70 -6.13 -28.69
CA VAL A 168 24.86 -5.59 -27.93
C VAL A 168 25.15 -6.36 -26.64
N GLY A 169 24.26 -7.30 -26.25
CA GLY A 169 24.48 -8.18 -25.11
C GLY A 169 23.73 -7.80 -23.83
N LYS A 170 22.68 -6.97 -23.88
CA LYS A 170 21.86 -6.58 -22.71
C LYS A 170 21.32 -7.78 -21.92
N SER A 171 20.60 -8.66 -22.60
CA SER A 171 20.00 -9.85 -21.96
C SER A 171 21.06 -10.87 -21.51
N THR A 172 22.20 -10.92 -22.20
CA THR A 172 23.34 -11.76 -21.79
C THR A 172 23.93 -11.22 -20.48
N LEU A 173 24.20 -9.92 -20.40
CA LEU A 173 24.67 -9.28 -19.16
C LEU A 173 23.70 -9.56 -18.00
N LEU A 174 22.41 -9.32 -18.21
CA LEU A 174 21.41 -9.56 -17.19
C LEU A 174 21.41 -11.01 -16.70
N SER A 175 21.60 -11.98 -17.61
CA SER A 175 21.64 -13.40 -17.27
C SER A 175 22.88 -13.80 -16.47
N VAL A 176 24.01 -13.12 -16.70
CA VAL A 176 25.30 -13.41 -16.03
C VAL A 176 25.34 -12.80 -14.64
N VAL A 177 24.86 -11.54 -14.49
CA VAL A 177 24.97 -10.82 -13.22
C VAL A 177 23.81 -11.08 -12.26
N SER A 178 22.74 -11.72 -12.75
CA SER A 178 21.54 -11.99 -11.92
C SER A 178 21.77 -13.19 -11.00
N ALA A 179 21.52 -13.03 -9.70
CA ALA A 179 21.61 -14.08 -8.68
C ALA A 179 20.63 -15.26 -8.91
N ALA A 180 19.56 -15.03 -9.67
CA ALA A 180 18.61 -16.03 -10.12
C ALA A 180 18.35 -15.82 -11.62
N ARG A 181 17.88 -16.86 -12.32
CA ARG A 181 17.49 -16.71 -13.74
C ARG A 181 16.56 -15.52 -13.91
N PRO A 182 16.85 -14.60 -14.85
CA PRO A 182 16.00 -13.45 -15.12
C PRO A 182 14.56 -13.91 -15.34
N LYS A 183 13.63 -13.22 -14.69
CA LYS A 183 12.21 -13.52 -14.83
C LYS A 183 11.59 -12.60 -15.86
N ILE A 184 10.90 -13.22 -16.81
CA ILE A 184 10.03 -12.51 -17.74
C ILE A 184 8.87 -11.92 -16.93
N ALA A 185 8.75 -10.59 -16.93
CA ALA A 185 7.66 -9.90 -16.26
C ALA A 185 6.51 -9.71 -17.24
N ASP A 186 5.42 -10.46 -17.06
CA ASP A 186 4.23 -10.37 -17.91
C ASP A 186 3.33 -9.24 -17.40
N TYR A 187 3.47 -8.07 -18.02
CA TYR A 187 2.61 -6.91 -17.74
C TYR A 187 1.42 -6.93 -18.71
N HIS A 188 0.21 -6.90 -18.17
CA HIS A 188 -1.04 -6.96 -18.97
C HIS A 188 -1.20 -5.80 -19.97
N PHE A 189 -0.37 -4.77 -19.87
CA PHE A 189 -0.41 -3.56 -20.71
C PHE A 189 0.82 -3.39 -21.61
N THR A 190 1.80 -4.32 -21.59
CA THR A 190 3.00 -4.24 -22.43
C THR A 190 2.99 -5.36 -23.47
N THR A 191 3.18 -5.00 -24.73
CA THR A 191 3.44 -5.98 -25.80
C THR A 191 4.90 -6.42 -25.85
N LEU A 192 5.80 -5.62 -25.22
CA LEU A 192 7.20 -5.94 -25.05
C LEU A 192 7.43 -6.22 -23.55
N VAL A 193 7.78 -7.44 -23.24
CA VAL A 193 7.94 -7.91 -21.86
C VAL A 193 9.37 -7.67 -21.41
N PRO A 194 9.63 -6.82 -20.39
CA PRO A 194 10.98 -6.62 -19.88
C PRO A 194 11.48 -7.86 -19.14
N ASN A 195 12.77 -8.14 -19.30
CA ASN A 195 13.45 -9.14 -18.47
C ASN A 195 13.99 -8.44 -17.23
N LEU A 196 13.62 -8.94 -16.05
CA LEU A 196 14.09 -8.42 -14.78
C LEU A 196 15.01 -9.40 -14.10
N GLY A 197 16.13 -8.91 -13.57
CA GLY A 197 17.07 -9.69 -12.77
C GLY A 197 17.41 -8.97 -11.47
N VAL A 198 17.50 -9.74 -10.39
CA VAL A 198 18.01 -9.25 -9.11
C VAL A 198 19.51 -9.45 -9.10
N VAL A 199 20.25 -8.36 -8.95
CA VAL A 199 21.72 -8.33 -8.96
C VAL A 199 22.20 -8.00 -7.55
N GLY A 200 23.21 -8.72 -7.05
CA GLY A 200 23.82 -8.48 -5.76
C GLY A 200 24.18 -9.76 -5.04
N HIS A 201 25.16 -9.67 -4.14
CA HIS A 201 25.57 -10.76 -3.24
C HIS A 201 24.84 -10.63 -1.90
N ASP A 202 24.33 -11.75 -1.41
CA ASP A 202 23.77 -12.01 -0.08
C ASP A 202 23.41 -10.80 0.81
N GLY A 203 22.22 -10.25 0.57
CA GLY A 203 21.37 -9.67 1.63
C GLY A 203 21.33 -8.16 1.78
N GLU A 204 22.38 -7.37 1.61
CA GLU A 204 22.33 -5.93 1.97
C GLU A 204 22.39 -4.95 0.79
N ASP A 205 22.94 -5.33 -0.35
CA ASP A 205 23.18 -4.44 -1.48
C ASP A 205 22.55 -4.92 -2.81
N SER A 206 21.45 -5.66 -2.75
CA SER A 206 20.77 -6.14 -3.95
C SER A 206 19.93 -5.03 -4.61
N PHE A 207 20.00 -4.93 -5.93
CA PHE A 207 19.20 -4.01 -6.75
C PHE A 207 18.57 -4.76 -7.92
N VAL A 208 17.49 -4.19 -8.47
CA VAL A 208 16.81 -4.76 -9.63
C VAL A 208 17.31 -4.11 -10.90
N MET A 209 17.72 -4.93 -11.86
CA MET A 209 18.15 -4.51 -13.20
C MET A 209 17.11 -4.96 -14.22
N ALA A 210 16.72 -4.08 -15.14
CA ALA A 210 15.77 -4.35 -16.21
C ALA A 210 16.45 -4.28 -17.57
N ASP A 211 16.29 -5.32 -18.38
CA ASP A 211 16.56 -5.24 -19.82
C ASP A 211 15.36 -4.60 -20.52
N ILE A 212 15.60 -3.49 -21.20
CA ILE A 212 14.59 -2.66 -21.83
C ILE A 212 14.60 -2.96 -23.34
N PRO A 213 13.77 -3.90 -23.81
CA PRO A 213 13.65 -4.14 -25.25
C PRO A 213 12.85 -3.02 -25.92
N GLY A 214 13.24 -2.61 -27.12
CA GLY A 214 12.41 -1.78 -27.98
C GLY A 214 12.70 -0.28 -28.04
N LEU A 215 13.89 0.17 -27.61
CA LEU A 215 14.39 1.53 -27.90
C LEU A 215 14.97 1.64 -29.32
N ILE A 216 14.38 1.00 -30.33
CA ILE A 216 14.95 1.00 -31.67
C ILE A 216 13.86 1.14 -32.73
N GLU A 217 14.16 2.03 -33.69
CA GLU A 217 13.46 2.31 -34.96
C GLU A 217 11.93 2.50 -34.85
N GLY A 218 11.54 3.73 -34.54
CA GLY A 218 10.17 4.19 -34.71
C GLY A 218 9.25 4.11 -33.49
N ALA A 219 9.74 3.89 -32.28
CA ALA A 219 8.93 3.95 -31.06
C ALA A 219 8.27 5.33 -30.87
N ALA A 220 8.92 6.41 -31.32
CA ALA A 220 8.37 7.78 -31.32
C ALA A 220 7.34 8.02 -32.43
N LYS A 221 7.27 7.19 -33.47
CA LYS A 221 6.42 7.41 -34.68
C LYS A 221 5.12 6.62 -34.71
N GLY A 222 4.46 6.35 -33.59
CA GLY A 222 3.01 6.22 -33.67
C GLY A 222 2.40 4.82 -33.73
N ALA A 223 3.02 3.80 -33.23
CA ALA A 223 2.30 2.56 -32.93
C ALA A 223 2.13 2.42 -31.42
N GLY A 224 1.14 3.03 -30.84
CA GLY A 224 0.50 2.90 -29.50
C GLY A 224 1.13 2.11 -28.34
N LEU A 225 2.26 1.48 -28.56
CA LEU A 225 2.87 0.44 -27.73
C LEU A 225 4.06 0.92 -26.86
N GLY A 226 4.60 2.12 -27.17
CA GLY A 226 5.82 2.65 -26.51
C GLY A 226 5.53 3.46 -25.27
N HIS A 227 4.49 4.26 -25.24
CA HIS A 227 4.29 5.29 -24.20
C HIS A 227 4.02 4.77 -22.80
N GLU A 228 3.31 3.67 -22.64
CA GLU A 228 3.08 3.11 -21.29
C GLU A 228 4.30 2.39 -20.75
N PHE A 229 5.00 1.67 -21.62
CA PHE A 229 6.24 0.98 -21.25
C PHE A 229 7.36 1.96 -20.91
N LEU A 230 7.52 3.02 -21.67
CA LEU A 230 8.53 4.05 -21.45
C LEU A 230 8.27 4.89 -20.19
N ARG A 231 7.02 5.06 -19.76
CA ARG A 231 6.67 5.59 -18.43
C ARG A 231 7.24 4.75 -17.28
N HIS A 232 7.42 3.45 -17.50
CA HIS A 232 8.00 2.58 -16.49
C HIS A 232 9.54 2.70 -16.43
N ILE A 233 10.17 3.04 -17.57
CA ILE A 233 11.60 3.32 -17.65
C ILE A 233 11.96 4.64 -16.99
N GLU A 234 11.09 5.64 -17.08
CA GLU A 234 11.25 6.91 -16.35
C GLU A 234 11.40 6.70 -14.83
N ARG A 235 11.02 5.53 -14.34
CA ARG A 235 11.11 5.12 -12.94
C ARG A 235 12.46 4.48 -12.57
N CYS A 236 13.37 4.21 -13.53
CA CYS A 236 14.73 3.76 -13.21
C CYS A 236 15.54 4.91 -12.64
N ARG A 237 16.41 4.61 -11.66
CA ARG A 237 17.28 5.61 -11.01
C ARG A 237 18.55 5.85 -11.77
N LEU A 238 19.07 4.83 -12.46
CA LEU A 238 20.33 4.81 -13.17
C LEU A 238 20.16 4.08 -14.50
N LEU A 239 20.79 4.56 -15.56
CA LEU A 239 20.83 3.89 -16.86
C LEU A 239 22.21 3.29 -17.11
N VAL A 240 22.25 2.11 -17.72
CA VAL A 240 23.46 1.51 -18.27
C VAL A 240 23.31 1.43 -19.77
N HIS A 241 24.10 2.22 -20.48
CA HIS A 241 24.16 2.20 -21.93
C HIS A 241 25.19 1.18 -22.40
N ILE A 242 24.72 0.07 -22.96
CA ILE A 242 25.57 -1.01 -23.46
C ILE A 242 25.84 -0.76 -24.94
N VAL A 243 27.13 -0.67 -25.30
CA VAL A 243 27.60 -0.44 -26.66
C VAL A 243 28.50 -1.59 -27.07
N ASP A 244 28.32 -2.10 -28.28
CA ASP A 244 29.20 -3.12 -28.89
C ASP A 244 30.39 -2.45 -29.52
N ILE A 245 31.60 -2.68 -28.96
CA ILE A 245 32.84 -2.13 -29.49
C ILE A 245 33.61 -3.12 -30.38
N SER A 246 33.06 -4.30 -30.60
CA SER A 246 33.73 -5.34 -31.41
C SER A 246 33.88 -4.96 -32.89
N GLY A 247 32.95 -4.15 -33.40
CA GLY A 247 32.88 -3.83 -34.83
C GLY A 247 32.36 -4.99 -35.70
N CYS A 248 32.03 -6.13 -35.12
CA CYS A 248 31.61 -7.33 -35.85
C CYS A 248 30.34 -7.14 -36.70
N GLU A 249 29.44 -6.24 -36.30
CA GLU A 249 28.21 -5.92 -37.05
C GLU A 249 28.38 -4.77 -38.06
N GLY A 250 29.62 -4.27 -38.23
CA GLY A 250 29.95 -3.18 -39.17
C GLY A 250 29.36 -1.81 -38.77
N ARG A 251 28.98 -1.63 -37.50
CA ARG A 251 28.45 -0.37 -36.96
C ARG A 251 29.53 0.42 -36.26
N ASP A 252 29.37 1.74 -36.25
CA ASP A 252 30.25 2.63 -35.49
C ASP A 252 29.72 2.79 -34.06
N PRO A 253 30.49 2.42 -33.03
CA PRO A 253 30.06 2.55 -31.62
C PRO A 253 29.66 3.98 -31.24
N ILE A 254 30.27 5.01 -31.82
CA ILE A 254 29.91 6.40 -31.56
C ILE A 254 28.56 6.74 -32.14
N GLU A 255 28.29 6.34 -33.39
CA GLU A 255 26.95 6.56 -34.00
C GLU A 255 25.85 5.84 -33.25
N ASP A 256 26.08 4.61 -32.81
CA ASP A 256 25.12 3.83 -32.04
C ASP A 256 24.81 4.51 -30.70
N PHE A 257 25.85 5.00 -30.01
CA PHE A 257 25.70 5.74 -28.76
C PHE A 257 24.86 7.02 -28.95
N GLU A 258 25.14 7.82 -29.98
CA GLU A 258 24.42 9.07 -30.22
C GLU A 258 22.99 8.83 -30.65
N LYS A 259 22.72 7.81 -31.47
CA LYS A 259 21.35 7.47 -31.91
C LYS A 259 20.44 7.12 -30.72
N ILE A 260 20.91 6.27 -29.80
CA ILE A 260 20.14 5.90 -28.60
C ILE A 260 19.90 7.11 -27.69
N ASN A 261 20.91 7.96 -27.49
CA ASN A 261 20.74 9.18 -26.70
C ASN A 261 19.76 10.16 -27.34
N ALA A 262 19.75 10.29 -28.67
CA ALA A 262 18.79 11.10 -29.38
C ALA A 262 17.35 10.55 -29.23
N GLU A 263 17.16 9.24 -29.33
CA GLU A 263 15.84 8.59 -29.11
C GLU A 263 15.37 8.78 -27.66
N LEU A 264 16.26 8.66 -26.66
CA LEU A 264 15.92 8.93 -25.28
C LEU A 264 15.45 10.37 -25.08
N ALA A 265 16.15 11.33 -25.67
CA ALA A 265 15.82 12.76 -25.59
C ALA A 265 14.49 13.09 -26.32
N GLU A 266 14.24 12.48 -27.47
CA GLU A 266 12.99 12.63 -28.20
C GLU A 266 11.80 12.08 -27.40
N PHE A 267 12.04 11.03 -26.62
CA PHE A 267 11.03 10.39 -25.84
C PHE A 267 10.69 11.15 -24.56
N SER A 268 11.68 11.46 -23.71
CA SER A 268 11.50 12.13 -22.43
C SER A 268 12.78 12.85 -21.98
N GLU A 269 12.67 14.16 -21.74
CA GLU A 269 13.75 14.97 -21.18
C GLU A 269 14.18 14.46 -19.79
N THR A 270 13.23 13.98 -19.01
CA THR A 270 13.49 13.40 -17.68
C THR A 270 14.33 12.14 -17.77
N LEU A 271 14.10 11.29 -18.76
CA LEU A 271 14.86 10.07 -18.97
C LEU A 271 16.27 10.37 -19.50
N ALA A 272 16.38 11.30 -20.44
CA ALA A 272 17.67 11.75 -20.98
C ALA A 272 18.56 12.43 -19.93
N SER A 273 17.96 13.04 -18.89
CA SER A 273 18.69 13.68 -17.78
C SER A 273 19.14 12.72 -16.67
N ARG A 274 18.76 11.44 -16.75
CA ARG A 274 19.13 10.45 -15.74
C ARG A 274 20.63 10.18 -15.74
N PRO A 275 21.24 9.93 -14.57
CA PRO A 275 22.62 9.47 -14.51
C PRO A 275 22.82 8.22 -15.36
N MET A 276 23.90 8.21 -16.12
CA MET A 276 24.23 7.13 -17.05
C MET A 276 25.66 6.63 -16.84
N ILE A 277 25.83 5.31 -16.94
CA ILE A 277 27.12 4.64 -17.04
C ILE A 277 27.18 3.94 -18.40
N VAL A 278 28.34 4.02 -19.07
CA VAL A 278 28.54 3.38 -20.36
C VAL A 278 29.27 2.05 -20.15
N ALA A 279 28.73 0.97 -20.73
CA ALA A 279 29.37 -0.34 -20.73
C ALA A 279 29.77 -0.73 -22.15
N ALA A 280 31.06 -0.76 -22.43
CA ALA A 280 31.61 -1.24 -23.69
C ALA A 280 31.71 -2.76 -23.65
N ASN A 281 30.84 -3.43 -24.40
CA ASN A 281 30.74 -4.90 -24.40
C ASN A 281 31.45 -5.52 -25.61
N LYS A 282 31.75 -6.82 -25.50
CA LYS A 282 32.41 -7.67 -26.50
C LYS A 282 33.88 -7.31 -26.72
N ILE A 283 34.60 -6.96 -25.62
CA ILE A 283 36.04 -6.67 -25.68
C ILE A 283 36.86 -7.89 -26.15
N ASP A 284 36.33 -9.10 -25.99
CA ASP A 284 36.93 -10.35 -26.43
C ASP A 284 37.00 -10.51 -27.96
N SER A 285 36.25 -9.71 -28.70
CA SER A 285 36.04 -9.87 -30.14
C SER A 285 36.36 -8.58 -30.94
N ILE A 286 37.19 -7.69 -30.40
CA ILE A 286 37.52 -6.41 -31.06
C ILE A 286 38.22 -6.67 -32.40
N SER A 287 37.54 -6.25 -33.48
CA SER A 287 38.09 -6.36 -34.84
C SER A 287 38.84 -5.07 -35.30
N ASN A 288 38.50 -3.92 -34.71
CA ASN A 288 39.08 -2.63 -35.04
C ASN A 288 39.45 -1.83 -33.79
N GLU A 289 40.72 -1.90 -33.38
CA GLU A 289 41.22 -1.20 -32.20
C GLU A 289 41.16 0.32 -32.32
N GLU A 290 41.34 0.86 -33.55
CA GLU A 290 41.23 2.32 -33.76
C GLU A 290 39.83 2.87 -33.45
N SER A 291 38.81 2.13 -33.82
CA SER A 291 37.39 2.50 -33.50
C SER A 291 37.14 2.42 -32.01
N ALA A 292 37.62 1.38 -31.34
CA ALA A 292 37.51 1.21 -29.91
C ALA A 292 38.22 2.34 -29.14
N GLU A 293 39.43 2.72 -29.54
CA GLU A 293 40.15 3.84 -28.93
C GLU A 293 39.47 5.19 -29.15
N LYS A 294 38.90 5.42 -30.34
CA LYS A 294 38.12 6.63 -30.63
C LYS A 294 36.91 6.71 -29.71
N PHE A 295 36.21 5.59 -29.51
CA PHE A 295 35.07 5.52 -28.61
C PHE A 295 35.45 5.80 -27.16
N ARG A 296 36.54 5.21 -26.65
CA ARG A 296 37.07 5.47 -25.29
C ARG A 296 37.34 6.98 -25.07
N LYS A 297 38.02 7.63 -26.01
CA LYS A 297 38.29 9.06 -25.95
C LYS A 297 37.01 9.89 -25.99
N TYR A 298 36.08 9.54 -26.86
CA TYR A 298 34.81 10.21 -27.01
C TYR A 298 33.99 10.19 -25.70
N ILE A 299 33.85 9.03 -25.05
CA ILE A 299 33.14 8.90 -23.78
C ILE A 299 33.84 9.67 -22.65
N ALA A 300 35.17 9.65 -22.62
CA ALA A 300 35.98 10.45 -21.68
C ALA A 300 35.76 11.97 -21.85
N GLU A 301 35.70 12.46 -23.10
CA GLU A 301 35.37 13.86 -23.40
C GLU A 301 33.97 14.26 -22.98
N LYS A 302 33.00 13.33 -23.03
CA LYS A 302 31.64 13.52 -22.50
C LYS A 302 31.58 13.52 -20.98
N GLY A 303 32.65 13.13 -20.28
CA GLY A 303 32.69 13.05 -18.82
C GLY A 303 31.88 11.90 -18.23
N LEU A 304 31.59 10.85 -19.02
CA LEU A 304 30.86 9.67 -18.60
C LEU A 304 31.82 8.58 -18.13
N GLU A 305 31.35 7.80 -17.15
CA GLU A 305 32.07 6.62 -16.66
C GLU A 305 31.93 5.48 -17.67
N LEU A 306 33.08 4.93 -18.11
CA LEU A 306 33.15 3.82 -19.05
C LEU A 306 33.68 2.55 -18.36
N TYR A 307 32.97 1.45 -18.51
CA TYR A 307 33.36 0.12 -18.06
C TYR A 307 33.48 -0.81 -19.27
N GLU A 308 34.63 -1.44 -19.41
CA GLU A 308 34.86 -2.43 -20.46
C GLU A 308 34.54 -3.83 -19.95
N MET A 309 33.83 -4.61 -20.73
CA MET A 309 33.41 -5.93 -20.33
C MET A 309 33.20 -6.88 -21.51
N SER A 310 33.22 -8.18 -21.23
CA SER A 310 32.63 -9.22 -22.08
C SER A 310 31.56 -9.95 -21.30
N ALA A 311 30.29 -9.66 -21.59
CA ALA A 311 29.16 -10.30 -20.94
C ALA A 311 29.12 -11.82 -21.19
N ALA A 312 29.64 -12.29 -22.33
CA ALA A 312 29.62 -13.72 -22.69
C ALA A 312 30.52 -14.58 -21.81
N ILE A 313 31.66 -14.05 -21.42
CA ILE A 313 32.67 -14.77 -20.58
C ILE A 313 32.70 -14.27 -19.14
N GLY A 314 31.89 -13.23 -18.81
CA GLY A 314 31.83 -12.66 -17.46
C GLY A 314 32.99 -11.74 -17.09
N GLU A 315 33.89 -11.39 -18.02
CA GLU A 315 35.01 -10.51 -17.75
C GLU A 315 34.55 -9.06 -17.60
N GLY A 316 35.03 -8.35 -16.55
CA GLY A 316 34.70 -6.94 -16.28
C GLY A 316 33.28 -6.72 -15.69
N THR A 317 32.44 -7.72 -15.62
CA THR A 317 31.04 -7.60 -15.13
C THR A 317 30.97 -7.23 -13.64
N ASP A 318 31.87 -7.79 -12.80
CA ASP A 318 31.88 -7.49 -11.37
C ASP A 318 32.28 -6.02 -11.10
N ALA A 319 33.22 -5.47 -11.89
CA ALA A 319 33.59 -4.06 -11.78
C ALA A 319 32.40 -3.13 -12.08
N LEU A 320 31.63 -3.46 -13.13
CA LEU A 320 30.41 -2.73 -13.47
C LEU A 320 29.37 -2.83 -12.36
N VAL A 321 29.10 -4.03 -11.84
CA VAL A 321 28.10 -4.26 -10.76
C VAL A 321 28.47 -3.49 -9.50
N ASN A 322 29.75 -3.50 -9.11
CA ASN A 322 30.22 -2.75 -7.94
C ASN A 322 30.06 -1.23 -8.14
N ALA A 323 30.36 -0.72 -9.33
CA ALA A 323 30.18 0.68 -9.67
C ALA A 323 28.70 1.09 -9.64
N LEU A 324 27.81 0.24 -10.17
CA LEU A 324 26.37 0.46 -10.13
C LEU A 324 25.84 0.52 -8.69
N SER A 325 26.26 -0.44 -7.84
CA SER A 325 25.88 -0.46 -6.41
C SER A 325 26.36 0.81 -5.69
N ALA A 326 27.62 1.21 -5.90
CA ALA A 326 28.17 2.42 -5.32
C ALA A 326 27.42 3.68 -5.78
N LYS A 327 27.11 3.79 -7.07
CA LYS A 327 26.39 4.93 -7.65
C LYS A 327 24.97 5.01 -7.12
N LEU A 328 24.25 3.88 -7.05
CA LEU A 328 22.89 3.83 -6.52
C LEU A 328 22.78 4.31 -5.07
N LYS A 329 23.82 4.09 -4.25
CA LYS A 329 23.89 4.60 -2.87
C LYS A 329 24.00 6.13 -2.80
N THR A 330 24.62 6.76 -3.80
CA THR A 330 24.80 8.21 -3.84
C THR A 330 23.61 8.95 -4.47
N LEU A 331 22.78 8.24 -5.25
CA LEU A 331 21.64 8.84 -5.91
C LEU A 331 20.50 9.08 -4.92
N PRO A 332 19.78 10.23 -5.06
CA PRO A 332 18.63 10.50 -4.23
C PRO A 332 17.58 9.39 -4.41
N PRO A 333 16.80 9.10 -3.37
CA PRO A 333 15.66 8.20 -3.50
C PRO A 333 14.69 8.74 -4.56
N VAL A 334 14.01 7.83 -5.24
CA VAL A 334 12.99 8.19 -6.24
C VAL A 334 11.95 9.12 -5.64
N THR A 335 11.46 10.07 -6.46
CA THR A 335 10.42 11.04 -6.10
C THR A 335 9.37 10.44 -5.17
N VAL A 336 9.26 10.94 -3.96
CA VAL A 336 8.22 10.55 -3.01
C VAL A 336 6.93 11.23 -3.45
N TYR A 337 5.88 10.46 -3.68
CA TYR A 337 4.56 11.03 -3.93
C TYR A 337 3.95 11.48 -2.62
N GLU A 338 3.56 12.74 -2.56
CA GLU A 338 2.78 13.22 -1.43
C GLU A 338 1.40 12.55 -1.44
N PRO A 339 0.81 12.27 -0.27
CA PRO A 339 -0.53 11.73 -0.19
C PRO A 339 -1.53 12.69 -0.84
N GLU A 340 -2.15 12.28 -1.94
CA GLU A 340 -3.21 13.04 -2.64
C GLU A 340 -4.58 12.72 -2.05
N TYR A 341 -4.71 11.53 -1.47
CA TYR A 341 -5.94 11.10 -0.81
C TYR A 341 -6.09 11.85 0.52
N VAL A 342 -6.91 12.86 0.52
CA VAL A 342 -7.41 13.43 1.75
C VAL A 342 -8.51 12.48 2.22
N PRO A 343 -8.28 11.69 3.31
CA PRO A 343 -9.37 10.91 3.89
C PRO A 343 -10.49 11.91 4.16
N VAL A 344 -11.66 11.64 3.65
CA VAL A 344 -12.84 12.39 4.07
C VAL A 344 -12.90 12.21 5.58
N VAL A 345 -12.33 13.17 6.30
CA VAL A 345 -12.50 13.26 7.74
C VAL A 345 -13.99 13.48 7.88
N LYS A 346 -14.72 12.36 8.10
CA LYS A 346 -16.09 12.47 8.55
C LYS A 346 -15.98 13.28 9.84
N VAL A 347 -16.27 14.56 9.75
CA VAL A 347 -16.46 15.42 10.92
C VAL A 347 -17.34 14.60 11.85
N PRO A 348 -17.00 14.44 13.14
CA PRO A 348 -17.84 13.65 14.02
C PRO A 348 -19.23 14.25 13.94
N GLU A 349 -20.11 13.56 13.20
CA GLU A 349 -21.50 13.95 13.07
C GLU A 349 -22.05 14.03 14.48
N THR A 350 -22.61 15.15 14.78
CA THR A 350 -23.33 15.38 16.04
C THR A 350 -24.75 14.89 15.87
N ALA A 351 -25.52 14.86 16.94
CA ALA A 351 -26.96 14.63 16.85
C ALA A 351 -27.67 15.63 15.90
N ASP A 352 -26.96 16.68 15.46
CA ASP A 352 -27.48 17.69 14.54
C ASP A 352 -27.50 17.25 13.07
N ASP A 353 -26.71 16.27 12.69
CA ASP A 353 -26.57 15.78 11.32
C ASP A 353 -27.51 14.60 10.99
N ILE A 354 -28.54 14.39 11.77
CA ILE A 354 -29.52 13.32 11.57
C ILE A 354 -30.48 13.71 10.44
N LYS A 355 -30.67 12.80 9.48
CA LYS A 355 -31.67 12.90 8.43
C LYS A 355 -32.94 12.17 8.90
N ILE A 356 -34.09 12.82 8.75
CA ILE A 356 -35.39 12.27 9.10
C ILE A 356 -36.24 12.35 7.83
N GLU A 357 -36.67 11.19 7.32
CA GLU A 357 -37.50 11.09 6.13
C GLU A 357 -38.76 10.26 6.44
N ARG A 358 -39.89 10.68 5.88
CA ARG A 358 -41.14 9.91 5.99
C ARG A 358 -41.39 9.12 4.73
N GLN A 359 -41.54 7.81 4.85
CA GLN A 359 -41.92 6.95 3.74
C GLN A 359 -43.21 6.19 4.13
N GLY A 360 -44.33 6.64 3.62
CA GLY A 360 -45.66 6.11 3.99
C GLY A 360 -45.99 6.44 5.43
N ASP A 361 -46.21 5.40 6.26
CA ASP A 361 -46.55 5.53 7.68
C ASP A 361 -45.36 5.34 8.62
N VAL A 362 -44.15 5.15 8.07
CA VAL A 362 -42.90 4.92 8.83
C VAL A 362 -41.97 6.11 8.68
N TRP A 363 -41.38 6.52 9.79
CA TRP A 363 -40.35 7.55 9.84
C TRP A 363 -38.93 6.94 9.88
N PHE A 364 -38.14 7.18 8.86
CA PHE A 364 -36.77 6.70 8.78
C PHE A 364 -35.79 7.76 9.33
N VAL A 365 -34.91 7.30 10.20
CA VAL A 365 -33.90 8.17 10.84
C VAL A 365 -32.51 7.60 10.57
N GLU A 366 -31.68 8.39 9.91
CA GLU A 366 -30.32 8.01 9.55
C GLU A 366 -29.31 9.05 10.04
N GLY A 367 -28.11 8.62 10.36
CA GLY A 367 -26.97 9.46 10.75
C GLY A 367 -25.83 8.62 11.31
N ASP A 368 -24.59 8.90 10.88
CA ASP A 368 -23.41 8.13 11.30
C ASP A 368 -23.19 8.15 12.82
N TRP A 369 -23.56 9.25 13.48
CA TRP A 369 -23.55 9.37 14.94
C TRP A 369 -24.51 8.37 15.59
N LEU A 370 -25.73 8.27 15.06
CA LEU A 370 -26.79 7.40 15.56
C LEU A 370 -26.41 5.93 15.35
N LEU A 371 -25.86 5.60 14.16
CA LEU A 371 -25.37 4.27 13.85
C LEU A 371 -24.24 3.82 14.82
N ARG A 372 -23.33 4.72 15.20
CA ARG A 372 -22.30 4.41 16.20
C ARG A 372 -22.87 4.09 17.57
N ILE A 373 -23.90 4.79 17.97
CA ILE A 373 -24.58 4.51 19.26
C ILE A 373 -25.31 3.18 19.18
N MET A 374 -26.07 2.91 18.11
CA MET A 374 -26.76 1.66 17.91
C MET A 374 -25.83 0.45 17.97
N ARG A 375 -24.68 0.52 17.30
CA ARG A 375 -23.64 -0.53 17.33
C ARG A 375 -23.08 -0.79 18.73
N SER A 376 -23.20 0.15 19.66
CA SER A 376 -22.73 0.02 21.04
C SER A 376 -23.80 -0.47 22.03
N VAL A 377 -25.04 -0.70 21.57
CA VAL A 377 -26.20 -1.08 22.39
C VAL A 377 -26.59 -2.52 22.10
N ASN A 378 -26.85 -3.29 23.13
CA ASN A 378 -27.45 -4.62 23.00
C ASN A 378 -28.96 -4.51 23.04
N PHE A 379 -29.64 -4.58 21.90
CA PHE A 379 -31.10 -4.45 21.79
C PHE A 379 -31.87 -5.63 22.39
N SER A 380 -31.21 -6.75 22.71
CA SER A 380 -31.82 -7.88 23.40
C SER A 380 -31.90 -7.69 24.93
N ASP A 381 -31.35 -6.61 25.47
CA ASP A 381 -31.33 -6.31 26.89
C ASP A 381 -32.12 -5.04 27.20
N GLU A 382 -33.08 -5.15 28.09
CA GLU A 382 -34.01 -4.06 28.43
C GLU A 382 -33.31 -2.83 29.02
N GLU A 383 -32.26 -3.03 29.83
CA GLU A 383 -31.49 -1.90 30.40
C GLU A 383 -30.65 -1.17 29.34
N SER A 384 -30.17 -1.90 28.35
CA SER A 384 -29.45 -1.31 27.20
C SER A 384 -30.41 -0.49 26.34
N LEU A 385 -31.65 -0.96 26.14
CA LEU A 385 -32.71 -0.20 25.48
C LEU A 385 -33.05 1.09 26.21
N GLN A 386 -33.24 1.02 27.54
CA GLN A 386 -33.47 2.22 28.35
C GLN A 386 -32.31 3.22 28.30
N TYR A 387 -31.07 2.71 28.24
CA TYR A 387 -29.89 3.56 28.01
C TYR A 387 -29.97 4.23 26.65
N PHE A 388 -30.28 3.50 25.59
CA PHE A 388 -30.42 4.03 24.22
C PHE A 388 -31.50 5.11 24.15
N GLN A 389 -32.69 4.87 24.70
CA GLN A 389 -33.79 5.84 24.78
C GLN A 389 -33.35 7.12 25.52
N ARG A 390 -32.62 6.98 26.64
CA ARG A 390 -32.05 8.14 27.36
C ARG A 390 -31.08 8.94 26.52
N VAL A 391 -30.21 8.25 25.77
CA VAL A 391 -29.25 8.91 24.86
C VAL A 391 -29.98 9.68 23.76
N LEU A 392 -31.01 9.07 23.14
CA LEU A 392 -31.84 9.75 22.13
C LEU A 392 -32.51 11.02 22.68
N ARG A 393 -32.96 10.96 23.94
CA ARG A 393 -33.62 12.09 24.61
C ARG A 393 -32.59 13.21 24.93
N ILE A 394 -31.47 12.88 25.56
CA ILE A 394 -30.44 13.87 25.95
C ILE A 394 -29.79 14.51 24.74
N SER A 395 -29.60 13.78 23.65
CA SER A 395 -29.01 14.29 22.44
C SER A 395 -29.94 15.14 21.57
N GLY A 396 -31.20 15.29 21.95
CA GLY A 396 -32.18 16.09 21.23
C GLY A 396 -32.77 15.42 19.98
N VAL A 397 -32.50 14.12 19.77
CA VAL A 397 -33.08 13.36 18.63
C VAL A 397 -34.58 13.30 18.74
N ILE A 398 -35.11 13.07 19.95
CA ILE A 398 -36.57 13.06 20.22
C ILE A 398 -37.19 14.42 19.85
N ASP A 399 -36.55 15.53 20.24
CA ASP A 399 -37.05 16.87 19.91
C ASP A 399 -37.06 17.13 18.41
N LYS A 400 -36.09 16.57 17.67
CA LYS A 400 -36.06 16.66 16.21
C LYS A 400 -37.17 15.87 15.54
N LEU A 401 -37.44 14.64 16.04
CA LEU A 401 -38.55 13.84 15.57
C LEU A 401 -39.87 14.55 15.76
N LEU A 402 -40.08 15.15 16.93
CA LEU A 402 -41.29 15.93 17.21
C LEU A 402 -41.39 17.17 16.27
N LYS A 403 -40.28 17.88 16.01
CA LYS A 403 -40.25 18.99 15.05
C LYS A 403 -40.50 18.54 13.61
N ALA A 404 -40.10 17.33 13.24
CA ALA A 404 -40.36 16.75 11.93
C ALA A 404 -41.85 16.34 11.77
N GLY A 405 -42.60 16.24 12.86
CA GLY A 405 -44.04 15.95 12.85
C GLY A 405 -44.42 14.53 13.26
N VAL A 406 -43.48 13.77 13.87
CA VAL A 406 -43.77 12.44 14.44
C VAL A 406 -44.77 12.59 15.60
N LYS A 407 -45.78 11.74 15.63
CA LYS A 407 -46.82 11.71 16.63
C LYS A 407 -46.75 10.46 17.50
N ASP A 408 -47.42 10.52 18.64
CA ASP A 408 -47.58 9.37 19.53
C ASP A 408 -48.25 8.22 18.79
N GLY A 409 -47.65 7.04 18.80
CA GLY A 409 -48.07 5.87 18.07
C GLY A 409 -47.52 5.72 16.64
N ASP A 410 -46.75 6.70 16.12
CA ASP A 410 -46.11 6.55 14.83
C ASP A 410 -44.93 5.54 14.92
N THR A 411 -44.74 4.77 13.86
CA THR A 411 -43.60 3.85 13.77
C THR A 411 -42.36 4.59 13.31
N VAL A 412 -41.28 4.48 14.07
CA VAL A 412 -39.95 5.06 13.75
C VAL A 412 -38.97 3.92 13.50
N CYS A 413 -38.30 3.98 12.36
CA CYS A 413 -37.25 3.05 11.96
C CYS A 413 -35.90 3.76 12.01
N ILE A 414 -34.99 3.28 12.85
CA ILE A 414 -33.62 3.73 12.92
C ILE A 414 -32.73 2.62 12.34
N TYR A 415 -32.31 2.76 11.08
CA TYR A 415 -31.66 1.69 10.31
C TYR A 415 -32.50 0.39 10.33
N ASP A 416 -32.01 -0.66 10.98
CA ASP A 416 -32.71 -1.97 11.08
C ASP A 416 -33.56 -2.11 12.34
N PHE A 417 -33.74 -1.05 13.13
CA PHE A 417 -34.46 -1.09 14.41
C PHE A 417 -35.75 -0.28 14.33
N GLU A 418 -36.90 -0.99 14.37
CA GLU A 418 -38.23 -0.39 14.38
C GLU A 418 -38.79 -0.35 15.80
N PHE A 419 -39.45 0.75 16.13
CA PHE A 419 -40.19 0.89 17.38
C PHE A 419 -41.33 1.89 17.25
N ASP A 420 -42.36 1.73 18.09
CA ASP A 420 -43.42 2.69 18.17
C ASP A 420 -43.02 3.88 19.04
N PHE A 421 -43.20 5.08 18.49
CA PHE A 421 -42.88 6.32 19.19
C PHE A 421 -43.92 6.59 20.25
N LEU A 422 -43.54 6.52 21.53
CA LEU A 422 -44.39 6.83 22.68
C LEU A 422 -43.77 8.00 23.46
N LEU A 423 -44.59 9.01 23.76
CA LEU A 423 -44.22 10.23 24.47
C LEU A 423 -44.06 10.05 25.97
#